data_2d61c52132c4e7d1ec3b5531d45dea98
#
_entry.id   2d61c52132c4e7d1ec3b5531d45dea98
#
_cell.length_a   1.000
_cell.length_b   1.000
_cell.length_c   1.000
_cell.angle_alpha   90.00
_cell.angle_beta   90.00
_cell.angle_gamma   90.00
#
_symmetry.space_group_name_H-M   'P 1'
#
loop_
_entity.id
_entity.type
_entity.pdbx_description
1 polymer ?
#
loop_
_entity_poly.entity_id
_entity_poly.type
_entity_poly.pdbx_seq_one_letter_code
_entity_poly.pdbx_strand_id
1 'polypeptide(L)'
;PYHREIIRPNLNQTFEKMVYDVTTSWAMIHHLDNSESAGPKSITASEDWRRKKKRPATINENHARELLELHTVSPKAGYTQEDVIQLAYIMTGWQQRWSKKKLETGNVWFNSEYHQPGKKNVLGKEYKKGKKSLAVVIKDLVNHPNCRDFVAERLCKYLITDEPTKEMKQPIIDAVSYTHLRAHETKTD
;
A
#
# COMPACT_ATOMS: atom_id res chain seq x y z
N PRO A 1 6.24 -16.08 -11.11
CA PRO A 1 5.07 -15.89 -10.20
C PRO A 1 4.68 -14.43 -10.11
N TYR A 2 5.36 -13.57 -9.30
CA TYR A 2 4.93 -12.20 -9.01
C TYR A 2 4.63 -11.34 -10.25
N HIS A 3 5.57 -11.23 -11.19
CA HIS A 3 5.39 -10.44 -12.41
C HIS A 3 4.21 -10.94 -13.27
N ARG A 4 4.04 -12.26 -13.39
CA ARG A 4 2.98 -12.86 -14.19
C ARG A 4 1.61 -12.79 -13.50
N GLU A 5 1.57 -12.90 -12.18
CA GLU A 5 0.33 -13.04 -11.41
C GLU A 5 -0.19 -11.68 -10.89
N ILE A 6 0.71 -10.73 -10.66
CA ILE A 6 0.35 -9.42 -10.10
C ILE A 6 0.56 -8.29 -11.13
N ILE A 7 1.77 -8.16 -11.72
CA ILE A 7 2.06 -6.99 -12.57
C ILE A 7 1.32 -7.06 -13.90
N ARG A 8 1.48 -8.15 -14.66
CA ARG A 8 0.89 -8.27 -16.02
C ARG A 8 -0.64 -8.11 -16.05
N PRO A 9 -1.42 -8.74 -15.16
CA PRO A 9 -2.88 -8.55 -15.15
C PRO A 9 -3.31 -7.11 -14.86
N ASN A 10 -2.47 -6.36 -14.14
CA ASN A 10 -2.76 -4.98 -13.75
C ASN A 10 -2.33 -3.93 -14.80
N LEU A 11 -1.60 -4.29 -15.86
CA LEU A 11 -1.20 -3.32 -16.90
C LEU A 11 -2.38 -2.67 -17.61
N ASN A 12 -3.53 -3.35 -17.68
CA ASN A 12 -4.76 -2.85 -18.29
C ASN A 12 -5.82 -2.43 -17.23
N GLN A 13 -5.43 -2.28 -15.98
CA GLN A 13 -6.29 -1.85 -14.88
C GLN A 13 -5.99 -0.41 -14.47
N THR A 14 -6.76 0.12 -13.52
CA THR A 14 -6.46 1.41 -12.93
C THR A 14 -5.17 1.36 -12.11
N PHE A 15 -4.47 2.50 -11.99
CA PHE A 15 -3.28 2.58 -11.15
C PHE A 15 -3.61 2.30 -9.68
N GLU A 16 -4.78 2.74 -9.20
CA GLU A 16 -5.29 2.40 -7.86
C GLU A 16 -5.33 0.87 -7.62
N LYS A 17 -5.91 0.15 -8.58
CA LYS A 17 -5.98 -1.32 -8.48
C LYS A 17 -4.59 -1.96 -8.49
N MET A 18 -3.71 -1.50 -9.37
CA MET A 18 -2.33 -1.99 -9.42
C MET A 18 -1.62 -1.77 -8.10
N VAL A 19 -1.67 -0.56 -7.53
CA VAL A 19 -1.05 -0.24 -6.23
C VAL A 19 -1.63 -1.12 -5.13
N TYR A 20 -2.95 -1.32 -5.09
CA TYR A 20 -3.58 -2.18 -4.10
C TYR A 20 -3.12 -3.64 -4.21
N ASP A 21 -3.15 -4.22 -5.42
CA ASP A 21 -2.78 -5.61 -5.65
C ASP A 21 -1.28 -5.84 -5.38
N VAL A 22 -0.42 -4.88 -5.74
CA VAL A 22 1.01 -4.91 -5.41
C VAL A 22 1.21 -4.87 -3.90
N THR A 23 0.63 -3.90 -3.22
CA THR A 23 0.76 -3.71 -1.76
C THR A 23 0.26 -4.93 -0.98
N THR A 24 -0.84 -5.55 -1.42
CA THR A 24 -1.40 -6.74 -0.76
C THR A 24 -0.86 -8.05 -1.31
N SER A 25 0.10 -8.03 -2.23
CA SER A 25 0.71 -9.25 -2.76
C SER A 25 1.58 -9.95 -1.72
N TRP A 26 1.64 -11.28 -1.81
CA TRP A 26 2.50 -12.08 -0.93
C TRP A 26 3.98 -11.64 -1.01
N ALA A 27 4.44 -11.26 -2.19
CA ALA A 27 5.83 -10.86 -2.42
C ALA A 27 6.18 -9.59 -1.63
N MET A 28 5.32 -8.57 -1.67
CA MET A 28 5.53 -7.32 -0.96
C MET A 28 5.34 -7.48 0.55
N ILE A 29 4.31 -8.21 0.96
CA ILE A 29 4.04 -8.52 2.38
C ILE A 29 5.22 -9.28 3.01
N HIS A 30 5.86 -10.17 2.25
CA HIS A 30 7.04 -10.92 2.71
C HIS A 30 8.33 -10.09 2.64
N HIS A 31 8.57 -9.44 1.50
CA HIS A 31 9.81 -8.70 1.25
C HIS A 31 10.02 -7.53 2.22
N LEU A 32 8.94 -6.89 2.63
CA LEU A 32 8.96 -5.74 3.54
C LEU A 32 8.53 -6.12 4.98
N ASP A 33 8.54 -7.41 5.30
CA ASP A 33 8.29 -7.97 6.64
C ASP A 33 6.96 -7.54 7.29
N ASN A 34 5.96 -7.15 6.48
CA ASN A 34 4.67 -6.74 7.00
C ASN A 34 3.92 -7.89 7.70
N SER A 35 4.22 -9.14 7.34
CA SER A 35 3.64 -10.32 7.99
C SER A 35 3.90 -10.39 9.50
N GLU A 36 4.97 -9.79 9.96
CA GLU A 36 5.36 -9.78 11.38
C GLU A 36 4.85 -8.51 12.10
N SER A 37 4.32 -7.54 11.35
CA SER A 37 3.84 -6.28 11.89
C SER A 37 2.53 -6.47 12.69
N ALA A 38 2.54 -6.05 13.93
CA ALA A 38 1.37 -6.09 14.82
C ALA A 38 1.18 -4.75 15.52
N GLY A 39 -0.07 -4.32 15.60
CA GLY A 39 -0.41 -3.08 16.29
C GLY A 39 -0.12 -3.14 17.80
N PRO A 40 0.47 -2.10 18.39
CA PRO A 40 0.81 -2.11 19.83
C PRO A 40 -0.41 -2.24 20.76
N LYS A 41 -1.61 -1.96 20.29
CA LYS A 41 -2.88 -2.15 21.01
C LYS A 41 -3.73 -3.27 20.43
N SER A 42 -3.14 -4.14 19.57
CA SER A 42 -3.81 -5.32 19.04
C SER A 42 -3.98 -6.41 20.08
N ILE A 43 -4.82 -7.42 19.79
CA ILE A 43 -4.99 -8.57 20.68
C ILE A 43 -3.66 -9.30 20.91
N THR A 44 -2.85 -9.41 19.86
CA THR A 44 -1.53 -10.07 19.93
C THR A 44 -0.49 -9.29 20.74
N ALA A 45 -0.74 -8.03 21.03
CA ALA A 45 0.10 -7.22 21.91
C ALA A 45 -0.17 -7.50 23.42
N SER A 46 -1.25 -8.23 23.76
CA SER A 46 -1.56 -8.58 25.15
C SER A 46 -0.49 -9.47 25.76
N GLU A 47 -0.28 -9.34 27.09
CA GLU A 47 0.68 -10.18 27.81
C GLU A 47 0.36 -11.66 27.72
N ASP A 48 -0.91 -12.05 27.82
CA ASP A 48 -1.34 -13.43 27.71
C ASP A 48 -1.00 -14.06 26.38
N TRP A 49 -1.20 -13.33 25.31
CA TRP A 49 -0.84 -13.77 23.97
C TRP A 49 0.69 -13.92 23.81
N ARG A 50 1.47 -12.91 24.28
CA ARG A 50 2.95 -12.95 24.25
C ARG A 50 3.51 -14.13 25.01
N ARG A 51 2.98 -14.43 26.19
CA ARG A 51 3.37 -15.61 26.99
C ARG A 51 3.18 -16.91 26.21
N LYS A 52 2.03 -17.06 25.52
CA LYS A 52 1.70 -18.24 24.73
C LYS A 52 2.57 -18.39 23.47
N LYS A 53 2.87 -17.31 22.78
CA LYS A 53 3.55 -17.33 21.47
C LYS A 53 5.02 -16.94 21.51
N LYS A 54 5.52 -16.44 22.63
CA LYS A 54 6.93 -16.04 22.85
C LYS A 54 7.47 -15.01 21.84
N ARG A 55 6.57 -14.22 21.22
CA ARG A 55 6.95 -13.18 20.22
C ARG A 55 6.49 -11.82 20.68
N PRO A 56 7.34 -10.78 20.64
CA PRO A 56 6.90 -9.42 20.87
C PRO A 56 5.97 -8.98 19.72
N ALA A 57 4.91 -8.26 20.06
CA ALA A 57 4.11 -7.56 19.07
C ALA A 57 4.82 -6.22 18.77
N THR A 58 5.43 -6.12 17.60
CA THR A 58 6.12 -4.93 17.15
C THR A 58 5.54 -4.46 15.82
N ILE A 59 5.49 -3.15 15.64
CA ILE A 59 5.15 -2.58 14.35
C ILE A 59 6.38 -2.62 13.46
N ASN A 60 6.18 -2.96 12.19
CA ASN A 60 7.16 -2.75 11.12
C ASN A 60 6.62 -1.70 10.16
N GLU A 61 7.35 -0.61 9.97
CA GLU A 61 6.94 0.51 9.14
C GLU A 61 7.48 0.48 7.70
N ASN A 62 8.38 -0.46 7.38
CA ASN A 62 9.04 -0.52 6.07
C ASN A 62 8.02 -0.48 4.92
N HIS A 63 7.02 -1.35 4.96
CA HIS A 63 6.02 -1.43 3.89
C HIS A 63 5.20 -0.14 3.73
N ALA A 64 4.85 0.51 4.84
CA ALA A 64 4.16 1.79 4.80
C ALA A 64 5.05 2.90 4.23
N ARG A 65 6.31 2.92 4.60
CA ARG A 65 7.31 3.85 4.08
C ARG A 65 7.46 3.70 2.57
N GLU A 66 7.67 2.49 2.10
CA GLU A 66 7.82 2.21 0.67
C GLU A 66 6.56 2.57 -0.12
N LEU A 67 5.38 2.33 0.45
CA LEU A 67 4.11 2.73 -0.19
C LEU A 67 4.02 4.24 -0.38
N LEU A 68 4.43 5.05 0.60
CA LEU A 68 4.43 6.52 0.49
C LEU A 68 5.56 7.01 -0.41
N GLU A 69 6.79 6.53 -0.18
CA GLU A 69 8.00 7.09 -0.74
C GLU A 69 8.24 6.69 -2.19
N LEU A 70 8.11 5.39 -2.50
CA LEU A 70 8.49 4.84 -3.80
C LEU A 70 7.30 4.50 -4.70
N HIS A 71 6.13 4.21 -4.12
CA HIS A 71 5.00 3.69 -4.89
C HIS A 71 3.90 4.73 -5.14
N THR A 72 3.83 5.81 -4.33
CA THR A 72 2.76 6.79 -4.45
C THR A 72 3.26 8.24 -4.38
N VAL A 73 3.15 8.90 -3.23
CA VAL A 73 3.22 10.37 -3.14
C VAL A 73 4.62 10.96 -3.13
N SER A 74 5.65 10.18 -2.89
CA SER A 74 7.04 10.57 -2.70
C SER A 74 7.27 11.53 -1.50
N PRO A 75 8.52 11.75 -1.06
CA PRO A 75 8.85 12.71 0.02
C PRO A 75 8.39 14.14 -0.27
N LYS A 76 8.21 14.49 -1.54
CA LYS A 76 7.71 15.82 -1.95
C LYS A 76 6.31 16.15 -1.42
N ALA A 77 5.53 15.12 -1.02
CA ALA A 77 4.21 15.32 -0.41
C ALA A 77 4.26 15.89 1.02
N GLY A 78 5.43 15.89 1.65
CA GLY A 78 5.62 16.43 2.99
C GLY A 78 5.02 15.57 4.10
N TYR A 79 4.83 14.27 3.89
CA TYR A 79 4.40 13.36 4.96
C TYR A 79 5.45 13.29 6.08
N THR A 80 4.97 13.10 7.28
CA THR A 80 5.78 13.01 8.49
C THR A 80 6.09 11.57 8.86
N GLN A 81 7.00 11.36 9.82
CA GLN A 81 7.23 10.03 10.42
C GLN A 81 5.94 9.48 11.08
N GLU A 82 5.12 10.35 11.66
CA GLU A 82 3.83 9.94 12.23
C GLU A 82 2.88 9.42 11.14
N ASP A 83 2.83 10.04 9.96
CA ASP A 83 2.02 9.53 8.84
C ASP A 83 2.45 8.12 8.42
N VAL A 84 3.77 7.85 8.39
CA VAL A 84 4.31 6.50 8.12
C VAL A 84 3.84 5.50 9.18
N ILE A 85 3.92 5.86 10.47
CA ILE A 85 3.48 5.00 11.58
C ILE A 85 1.96 4.75 11.49
N GLN A 86 1.18 5.78 11.22
CA GLN A 86 -0.28 5.67 11.11
C GLN A 86 -0.68 4.80 9.90
N LEU A 87 0.01 4.91 8.78
CA LEU A 87 -0.18 4.02 7.64
C LEU A 87 0.25 2.59 7.96
N ALA A 88 1.36 2.41 8.67
CA ALA A 88 1.79 1.08 9.13
C ALA A 88 0.72 0.45 10.05
N TYR A 89 0.05 1.24 10.91
CA TYR A 89 -1.09 0.77 11.70
C TYR A 89 -2.27 0.32 10.84
N ILE A 90 -2.55 0.99 9.71
CA ILE A 90 -3.57 0.55 8.74
C ILE A 90 -3.17 -0.80 8.13
N MET A 91 -1.88 -1.01 7.88
CA MET A 91 -1.35 -2.21 7.23
C MET A 91 -1.15 -3.39 8.19
N THR A 92 -1.17 -3.19 9.51
CA THR A 92 -1.13 -4.30 10.47
C THR A 92 -2.29 -5.27 10.24
N GLY A 93 -2.01 -6.55 10.40
CA GLY A 93 -3.00 -7.61 10.17
C GLY A 93 -2.99 -8.20 8.75
N TRP A 94 -2.40 -7.52 7.78
CA TRP A 94 -2.14 -8.11 6.47
C TRP A 94 -0.94 -9.06 6.58
N GLN A 95 -1.20 -10.36 6.43
CA GLN A 95 -0.23 -11.42 6.68
C GLN A 95 -0.18 -12.42 5.54
N GLN A 96 0.98 -13.03 5.37
CA GLN A 96 1.16 -14.19 4.50
C GLN A 96 0.91 -15.48 5.28
N ARG A 97 0.19 -16.41 4.68
CA ARG A 97 -0.02 -17.73 5.26
C ARG A 97 1.04 -18.71 4.74
N TRP A 98 1.88 -19.20 5.63
CA TRP A 98 2.76 -20.32 5.33
C TRP A 98 1.96 -21.63 5.40
N SER A 99 1.88 -22.33 4.27
CA SER A 99 1.40 -23.71 4.26
C SER A 99 2.60 -24.63 3.98
N LYS A 100 2.92 -25.51 4.91
CA LYS A 100 3.96 -26.55 4.69
C LYS A 100 3.64 -27.51 3.53
N LYS A 101 2.38 -27.60 3.11
CA LYS A 101 1.91 -28.50 2.04
C LYS A 101 1.87 -27.85 0.66
N LYS A 102 1.96 -26.51 0.56
CA LYS A 102 1.91 -25.78 -0.70
C LYS A 102 2.96 -24.68 -0.66
N LEU A 103 4.06 -24.90 -1.35
CA LEU A 103 4.93 -23.85 -1.89
C LEU A 103 4.16 -22.90 -2.86
N GLU A 104 2.83 -22.95 -2.82
CA GLU A 104 1.97 -22.00 -3.52
C GLU A 104 2.04 -20.67 -2.78
N THR A 105 2.91 -19.86 -3.31
CA THR A 105 2.98 -18.43 -3.14
C THR A 105 1.57 -17.85 -3.25
N GLY A 106 1.09 -17.16 -2.24
CA GLY A 106 0.03 -16.24 -2.52
C GLY A 106 -1.18 -16.17 -1.62
N ASN A 107 -1.27 -16.90 -0.54
CA ASN A 107 -2.39 -16.70 0.38
C ASN A 107 -2.08 -15.55 1.37
N VAL A 108 -2.32 -14.33 0.93
CA VAL A 108 -2.39 -13.17 1.83
C VAL A 108 -3.80 -13.10 2.43
N TRP A 109 -3.87 -12.87 3.72
CA TRP A 109 -5.12 -12.73 4.44
C TRP A 109 -5.03 -11.62 5.48
N PHE A 110 -6.18 -11.15 5.94
CA PHE A 110 -6.25 -10.13 6.98
C PHE A 110 -6.60 -10.77 8.32
N ASN A 111 -5.68 -10.64 9.28
CA ASN A 111 -5.85 -11.10 10.66
C ASN A 111 -6.18 -9.92 11.58
N SER A 112 -7.42 -9.85 12.02
CA SER A 112 -7.88 -8.78 12.89
C SER A 112 -7.24 -8.76 14.28
N GLU A 113 -6.68 -9.90 14.74
CA GLU A 113 -5.99 -9.98 16.03
C GLU A 113 -4.66 -9.22 16.06
N TYR A 114 -4.01 -9.06 14.89
CA TYR A 114 -2.79 -8.28 14.71
C TYR A 114 -3.07 -6.81 14.38
N HIS A 115 -4.30 -6.51 13.95
CA HIS A 115 -4.62 -5.17 13.49
C HIS A 115 -4.72 -4.17 14.63
N GLN A 116 -4.08 -3.01 14.46
CA GLN A 116 -4.17 -1.89 15.39
C GLN A 116 -5.63 -1.37 15.46
N PRO A 117 -6.26 -1.36 16.64
CA PRO A 117 -7.61 -0.80 16.78
C PRO A 117 -7.63 0.73 16.66
N GLY A 118 -8.84 1.28 16.55
CA GLY A 118 -9.06 2.73 16.50
C GLY A 118 -8.88 3.33 15.12
N LYS A 119 -9.12 4.63 15.03
CA LYS A 119 -8.93 5.45 13.84
C LYS A 119 -7.46 5.77 13.65
N LYS A 120 -7.06 6.04 12.40
CA LYS A 120 -5.71 6.45 12.01
C LYS A 120 -5.77 7.72 11.19
N ASN A 121 -4.74 8.55 11.26
CA ASN A 121 -4.64 9.77 10.47
C ASN A 121 -3.41 9.66 9.56
N VAL A 122 -3.60 9.86 8.25
CA VAL A 122 -2.52 9.87 7.28
C VAL A 122 -2.69 11.09 6.39
N LEU A 123 -1.68 11.93 6.29
CA LEU A 123 -1.70 13.18 5.51
C LEU A 123 -2.92 14.05 5.87
N GLY A 124 -3.23 14.17 7.16
CA GLY A 124 -4.33 14.99 7.67
C GLY A 124 -5.74 14.40 7.49
N LYS A 125 -5.87 13.19 6.90
CA LYS A 125 -7.16 12.52 6.70
C LYS A 125 -7.35 11.35 7.64
N GLU A 126 -8.55 11.25 8.23
CA GLU A 126 -8.91 10.18 9.16
C GLU A 126 -9.44 8.93 8.43
N TYR A 127 -8.96 7.76 8.84
CA TYR A 127 -9.37 6.45 8.34
C TYR A 127 -9.91 5.56 9.46
N LYS A 128 -10.97 4.82 9.17
CA LYS A 128 -11.58 3.88 10.11
C LYS A 128 -10.66 2.66 10.31
N LYS A 129 -10.90 1.89 11.38
CA LYS A 129 -10.24 0.59 11.58
C LYS A 129 -10.71 -0.46 10.57
N GLY A 130 -9.87 -1.47 10.33
CA GLY A 130 -10.26 -2.71 9.65
C GLY A 130 -9.72 -2.84 8.23
N LYS A 131 -9.96 -4.00 7.64
CA LYS A 131 -9.43 -4.43 6.34
C LYS A 131 -9.65 -3.41 5.21
N LYS A 132 -10.82 -2.77 5.17
CA LYS A 132 -11.19 -1.86 4.09
C LYS A 132 -10.40 -0.55 4.08
N SER A 133 -9.79 -0.16 5.20
CA SER A 133 -9.07 1.11 5.32
C SER A 133 -7.87 1.20 4.38
N LEU A 134 -7.19 0.09 4.11
CA LEU A 134 -6.06 0.07 3.19
C LEU A 134 -6.48 0.47 1.76
N ALA A 135 -7.60 -0.05 1.27
CA ALA A 135 -8.10 0.34 -0.05
C ALA A 135 -8.48 1.83 -0.11
N VAL A 136 -9.07 2.36 0.97
CA VAL A 136 -9.46 3.78 1.04
C VAL A 136 -8.24 4.69 1.05
N VAL A 137 -7.23 4.39 1.87
CA VAL A 137 -6.01 5.21 1.91
C VAL A 137 -5.23 5.13 0.59
N ILE A 138 -5.13 3.96 -0.03
CA ILE A 138 -4.47 3.83 -1.34
C ILE A 138 -5.18 4.68 -2.39
N LYS A 139 -6.52 4.66 -2.42
CA LYS A 139 -7.29 5.53 -3.31
C LYS A 139 -6.94 7.01 -3.11
N ASP A 140 -6.85 7.47 -1.88
CA ASP A 140 -6.50 8.86 -1.58
C ASP A 140 -5.05 9.19 -1.97
N LEU A 141 -4.11 8.29 -1.68
CA LEU A 141 -2.69 8.46 -2.05
C LEU A 141 -2.49 8.53 -3.57
N VAL A 142 -3.15 7.66 -4.32
CA VAL A 142 -3.05 7.63 -5.78
C VAL A 142 -3.68 8.88 -6.42
N ASN A 143 -4.74 9.41 -5.81
CA ASN A 143 -5.36 10.66 -6.28
C ASN A 143 -4.65 11.93 -5.79
N HIS A 144 -3.65 11.81 -4.94
CA HIS A 144 -2.87 12.96 -4.48
C HIS A 144 -2.08 13.59 -5.64
N PRO A 145 -2.04 14.94 -5.77
CA PRO A 145 -1.34 15.62 -6.86
C PRO A 145 0.13 15.18 -7.00
N ASN A 146 0.84 15.04 -5.88
CA ASN A 146 2.24 14.61 -5.87
C ASN A 146 2.42 13.19 -6.42
N CYS A 147 1.45 12.30 -6.24
CA CYS A 147 1.54 10.94 -6.78
C CYS A 147 1.55 10.96 -8.31
N ARG A 148 0.69 11.75 -8.92
CA ARG A 148 0.61 11.86 -10.39
C ARG A 148 1.89 12.46 -10.98
N ASP A 149 2.40 13.54 -10.39
CA ASP A 149 3.66 14.14 -10.82
C ASP A 149 4.83 13.18 -10.64
N PHE A 150 4.91 12.49 -9.50
CA PHE A 150 5.95 11.51 -9.23
C PHE A 150 5.96 10.34 -10.20
N VAL A 151 4.80 9.74 -10.47
CA VAL A 151 4.68 8.63 -11.44
C VAL A 151 5.06 9.10 -12.85
N ALA A 152 4.59 10.29 -13.27
CA ALA A 152 4.95 10.86 -14.56
C ALA A 152 6.45 11.14 -14.66
N GLU A 153 7.05 11.70 -13.63
CA GLU A 153 8.51 11.94 -13.56
C GLU A 153 9.30 10.63 -13.69
N ARG A 154 8.88 9.58 -12.95
CA ARG A 154 9.54 8.26 -13.02
C ARG A 154 9.43 7.61 -14.39
N LEU A 155 8.28 7.69 -15.04
CA LEU A 155 8.08 7.15 -16.38
C LEU A 155 8.92 7.92 -17.42
N CYS A 156 8.95 9.25 -17.34
CA CYS A 156 9.81 10.04 -18.23
C CYS A 156 11.29 9.73 -18.03
N LYS A 157 11.74 9.61 -16.77
CA LYS A 157 13.13 9.24 -16.47
C LYS A 157 13.51 7.86 -16.98
N TYR A 158 12.58 6.93 -16.95
CA TYR A 158 12.85 5.58 -17.41
C TYR A 158 12.84 5.45 -18.93
N LEU A 159 11.96 6.18 -19.63
CA LEU A 159 11.68 5.98 -21.05
C LEU A 159 12.25 7.05 -21.98
N ILE A 160 12.51 8.26 -21.49
CA ILE A 160 12.78 9.43 -22.34
C ILE A 160 14.09 10.13 -21.98
N THR A 161 14.24 10.65 -20.75
CA THR A 161 15.39 11.46 -20.33
C THR A 161 15.52 11.51 -18.81
N ASP A 162 16.74 11.69 -18.31
CA ASP A 162 17.03 11.83 -16.87
C ASP A 162 16.48 13.13 -16.28
N GLU A 163 16.27 14.17 -17.10
CA GLU A 163 15.79 15.49 -16.69
C GLU A 163 14.48 15.86 -17.42
N PRO A 164 13.33 15.27 -17.02
CA PRO A 164 12.07 15.55 -17.70
C PRO A 164 11.52 16.94 -17.37
N THR A 165 11.12 17.67 -18.41
CA THR A 165 10.44 18.96 -18.27
C THR A 165 8.97 18.78 -17.86
N LYS A 166 8.32 19.88 -17.48
CA LYS A 166 6.88 19.85 -17.17
C LYS A 166 6.04 19.44 -18.37
N GLU A 167 6.41 19.94 -19.56
CA GLU A 167 5.74 19.66 -20.83
C GLU A 167 5.79 18.16 -21.18
N MET A 168 6.91 17.49 -20.89
CA MET A 168 7.06 16.04 -21.09
C MET A 168 6.19 15.22 -20.11
N LYS A 169 6.04 15.70 -18.89
CA LYS A 169 5.24 15.01 -17.86
C LYS A 169 3.73 15.20 -18.04
N GLN A 170 3.29 16.34 -18.56
CA GLN A 170 1.89 16.73 -18.59
C GLN A 170 0.97 15.70 -19.28
N PRO A 171 1.29 15.15 -20.47
CA PRO A 171 0.46 14.13 -21.10
C PRO A 171 0.27 12.88 -20.26
N ILE A 172 1.30 12.49 -19.48
CA ILE A 172 1.23 11.33 -18.58
C ILE A 172 0.35 11.62 -17.37
N ILE A 173 0.49 12.81 -16.78
CA ILE A 173 -0.35 13.28 -15.68
C ILE A 173 -1.83 13.28 -16.09
N ASP A 174 -2.13 13.78 -17.28
CA ASP A 174 -3.48 13.84 -17.82
C ASP A 174 -4.04 12.42 -18.09
N ALA A 175 -3.23 11.54 -18.68
CA ALA A 175 -3.61 10.15 -18.93
C ALA A 175 -3.91 9.39 -17.63
N VAL A 176 -3.08 9.55 -16.59
CA VAL A 176 -3.31 8.94 -15.28
C VAL A 176 -4.60 9.49 -14.67
N SER A 177 -4.84 10.78 -14.76
CA SER A 177 -6.07 11.41 -14.27
C SER A 177 -7.32 10.88 -14.99
N TYR A 178 -7.26 10.72 -16.32
CA TYR A 178 -8.36 10.24 -17.14
C TYR A 178 -8.71 8.76 -16.86
N THR A 179 -7.72 7.90 -16.64
CA THR A 179 -7.97 6.48 -16.31
C THR A 179 -8.70 6.31 -14.97
N HIS A 180 -8.45 7.20 -14.02
CA HIS A 180 -9.19 7.22 -12.75
C HIS A 180 -10.63 7.67 -12.90
N LEU A 181 -10.93 8.64 -13.78
CA LEU A 181 -12.29 9.14 -14.01
C LEU A 181 -13.15 8.09 -14.71
N ARG A 182 -12.64 7.41 -15.73
CA ARG A 182 -13.40 6.36 -16.46
C ARG A 182 -13.82 5.16 -15.62
N ALA A 183 -13.03 4.80 -14.62
CA ALA A 183 -13.39 3.71 -13.71
C ALA A 183 -14.63 4.01 -12.84
N HIS A 184 -15.04 5.28 -12.76
CA HIS A 184 -16.27 5.69 -12.08
C HIS A 184 -17.50 5.74 -12.99
N GLU A 185 -17.32 5.96 -14.31
CA GLU A 185 -18.43 6.07 -15.26
C GLU A 185 -18.99 4.72 -15.71
N THR A 186 -18.22 3.64 -15.66
CA THR A 186 -18.67 2.30 -16.08
C THR A 186 -19.46 1.52 -15.02
N LYS A 187 -19.81 2.13 -13.89
CA LYS A 187 -20.61 1.50 -12.82
C LYS A 187 -22.05 2.03 -12.72
N THR A 188 -22.54 2.70 -13.73
CA THR A 188 -23.92 3.25 -13.77
C THR A 188 -24.76 2.66 -14.89
N ASP A 189 -24.57 1.38 -15.22
CA ASP A 189 -25.52 0.60 -16.03
C ASP A 189 -25.85 -0.71 -15.33
#